data_24ebed7739bc3f51342636c773f941de
#
_entry.id   24ebed7739bc3f51342636c773f941de
#
_cell.length_a   1.000
_cell.length_b   1.000
_cell.length_c   1.000
_cell.angle_alpha   90.00
_cell.angle_beta   90.00
_cell.angle_gamma   90.00
#
_symmetry.space_group_name_H-M   'P 1'
#
loop_
_entity.id
_entity.type
_entity.pdbx_description
1 polymer ?
#
loop_
_entity_poly.entity_id
_entity_poly.type
_entity_poly.pdbx_seq_one_letter_code
_entity_poly.pdbx_strand_id
1 'polypeptide(L)'
;MQVTAKANGPQGRFLAMPHKFRAFVAGFGSGKTWVGSMAQCQHYWEHPKINQGYFAPTYPQIRDIFYPTIEEVAFQMGQRVEIREGNKEVHFYNGARYRGTTICRSMERPETIIGFKIGNALVDELDVMKADKAETAWRKIIARMRYNQDGLRNGIDVTTTPEGFKFTHKMFVVACNDRPELQGRYGMIQASTYDNAKNLPADYIPSLVETYPDELIDAYLRGQFVNLTSGTVYRNYERVKCRSVETIKERETLYIGMDFNVQKMAATVYVVRGDTWHAVAELKDILDTPDMIRVIKERWQDAGHRIIVYPDASGGSRKSVDASSSDIALLSQARFEVRAKSKNPAVKDRVLAMNTAFSKGRLFVNDKACPSTARCLEQQSYDSNGEPDKSAGNDHQNDASGYPIA
;
A
#
# COMPACT_ATOMS: atom_id res chain seq x y z
N MET A 1 -34.91 23.29 15.29
CA MET A 1 -33.71 23.61 14.50
C MET A 1 -33.30 22.33 13.79
N GLN A 2 -33.36 22.27 12.46
CA GLN A 2 -32.98 21.05 11.73
C GLN A 2 -31.45 21.07 11.60
N VAL A 3 -30.77 20.29 12.43
CA VAL A 3 -29.31 20.15 12.39
C VAL A 3 -29.03 19.12 11.31
N THR A 4 -28.32 19.51 10.27
CA THR A 4 -28.00 18.60 9.15
C THR A 4 -26.49 18.41 9.13
N ALA A 5 -26.02 17.24 9.43
CA ALA A 5 -24.62 16.88 9.23
C ALA A 5 -24.28 17.01 7.75
N LYS A 6 -23.22 17.76 7.44
CA LYS A 6 -22.77 18.00 6.06
C LYS A 6 -21.50 17.20 5.80
N ALA A 7 -21.53 16.36 4.79
CA ALA A 7 -20.35 15.68 4.26
C ALA A 7 -19.80 16.44 3.05
N ASN A 8 -18.48 16.54 2.91
CA ASN A 8 -17.86 17.01 1.67
C ASN A 8 -17.91 15.90 0.59
N GLY A 9 -17.48 16.20 -0.63
CA GLY A 9 -17.56 15.28 -1.76
C GLY A 9 -16.92 13.91 -1.49
N PRO A 10 -15.64 13.82 -1.09
CA PRO A 10 -14.99 12.56 -0.72
C PRO A 10 -15.68 11.79 0.42
N GLN A 11 -16.11 12.50 1.47
CA GLN A 11 -16.83 11.91 2.61
C GLN A 11 -18.16 11.30 2.17
N GLY A 12 -18.92 12.01 1.31
CA GLY A 12 -20.17 11.50 0.75
C GLY A 12 -19.97 10.23 -0.07
N ARG A 13 -18.93 10.20 -0.92
CA ARG A 13 -18.58 9.00 -1.67
C ARG A 13 -18.20 7.83 -0.75
N PHE A 14 -17.44 8.07 0.32
CA PHE A 14 -17.09 7.05 1.29
C PHE A 14 -18.33 6.44 1.98
N LEU A 15 -19.25 7.27 2.45
CA LEU A 15 -20.46 6.81 3.10
C LEU A 15 -21.36 5.99 2.17
N ALA A 16 -21.39 6.33 0.88
CA ALA A 16 -22.18 5.63 -0.15
C ALA A 16 -21.54 4.32 -0.65
N MET A 17 -20.28 3.99 -0.26
CA MET A 17 -19.60 2.80 -0.76
C MET A 17 -20.27 1.51 -0.27
N PRO A 18 -20.57 0.54 -1.15
CA PRO A 18 -21.23 -0.72 -0.77
C PRO A 18 -20.26 -1.79 -0.24
N HIS A 19 -18.94 -1.54 -0.30
CA HIS A 19 -17.91 -2.50 0.02
C HIS A 19 -17.96 -2.97 1.48
N LYS A 20 -17.62 -4.23 1.70
CA LYS A 20 -17.54 -4.80 3.06
C LYS A 20 -16.46 -4.12 3.90
N PHE A 21 -15.33 -3.84 3.30
CA PHE A 21 -14.20 -3.12 3.90
C PHE A 21 -13.99 -1.82 3.13
N ARG A 22 -14.11 -0.70 3.84
CA ARG A 22 -13.98 0.63 3.25
C ARG A 22 -12.84 1.38 3.91
N ALA A 23 -12.03 2.10 3.16
CA ALA A 23 -10.98 2.95 3.70
C ALA A 23 -11.17 4.40 3.23
N PHE A 24 -11.06 5.32 4.16
CA PHE A 24 -10.93 6.76 3.93
C PHE A 24 -9.52 7.18 4.33
N VAL A 25 -8.64 7.24 3.34
CA VAL A 25 -7.23 7.61 3.50
C VAL A 25 -7.09 9.08 3.18
N ALA A 26 -6.68 9.90 4.16
CA ALA A 26 -6.71 11.33 3.93
C ALA A 26 -5.71 12.10 4.80
N GLY A 27 -5.36 13.32 4.36
CA GLY A 27 -4.47 14.22 5.08
C GLY A 27 -4.99 14.70 6.43
N PHE A 28 -4.16 15.42 7.18
CA PHE A 28 -4.55 16.03 8.45
C PHE A 28 -5.68 17.05 8.24
N GLY A 29 -6.59 17.18 9.20
CA GLY A 29 -7.70 18.12 9.10
C GLY A 29 -8.75 17.81 8.03
N SER A 30 -8.65 16.67 7.31
CA SER A 30 -9.60 16.28 6.26
C SER A 30 -10.97 15.80 6.77
N GLY A 31 -11.14 15.67 8.09
CA GLY A 31 -12.37 15.18 8.72
C GLY A 31 -12.52 13.66 8.70
N LYS A 32 -11.42 12.91 8.83
CA LYS A 32 -11.40 11.44 8.89
C LYS A 32 -12.27 10.87 10.00
N THR A 33 -11.97 11.22 11.25
CA THR A 33 -12.73 10.75 12.42
C THR A 33 -14.19 11.21 12.36
N TRP A 34 -14.44 12.40 11.79
CA TRP A 34 -15.78 12.92 11.55
C TRP A 34 -16.61 12.00 10.65
N VAL A 35 -16.12 11.68 9.45
CA VAL A 35 -16.84 10.80 8.51
C VAL A 35 -16.98 9.38 9.03
N GLY A 36 -15.98 8.85 9.76
CA GLY A 36 -16.09 7.57 10.46
C GLY A 36 -17.20 7.58 11.51
N SER A 37 -17.31 8.66 12.28
CA SER A 37 -18.38 8.87 13.26
C SER A 37 -19.75 8.99 12.59
N MET A 38 -19.84 9.66 11.42
CA MET A 38 -21.09 9.68 10.62
C MET A 38 -21.50 8.26 10.19
N ALA A 39 -20.56 7.43 9.74
CA ALA A 39 -20.85 6.04 9.38
C ALA A 39 -21.37 5.23 10.58
N GLN A 40 -20.86 5.47 11.79
CA GLN A 40 -21.38 4.83 13.01
C GLN A 40 -22.81 5.30 13.35
N CYS A 41 -23.08 6.61 13.25
CA CYS A 41 -24.43 7.13 13.46
C CYS A 41 -25.43 6.58 12.43
N GLN A 42 -25.02 6.52 11.15
CA GLN A 42 -25.84 5.95 10.08
C GLN A 42 -26.21 4.48 10.37
N HIS A 43 -25.23 3.68 10.80
CA HIS A 43 -25.48 2.30 11.19
C HIS A 43 -26.57 2.17 12.27
N TYR A 44 -26.57 3.02 13.32
CA TYR A 44 -27.59 2.95 14.36
C TYR A 44 -28.99 3.42 13.92
N TRP A 45 -29.06 4.20 12.85
CA TRP A 45 -30.31 4.48 12.17
C TRP A 45 -30.85 3.25 11.43
N GLU A 46 -29.97 2.56 10.70
CA GLU A 46 -30.32 1.44 9.83
C GLU A 46 -30.48 0.10 10.59
N HIS A 47 -29.60 -0.15 11.57
CA HIS A 47 -29.51 -1.42 12.31
C HIS A 47 -29.56 -1.21 13.82
N PRO A 48 -30.74 -0.84 14.39
CA PRO A 48 -30.88 -0.64 15.83
C PRO A 48 -30.61 -1.92 16.62
N LYS A 49 -29.95 -1.77 17.78
CA LYS A 49 -29.53 -2.85 18.69
C LYS A 49 -28.40 -3.75 18.19
N ILE A 50 -27.85 -3.47 17.02
CA ILE A 50 -26.64 -4.15 16.55
C ILE A 50 -25.42 -3.34 17.02
N ASN A 51 -24.67 -3.89 17.95
CA ASN A 51 -23.48 -3.22 18.49
C ASN A 51 -22.40 -3.02 17.43
N GLN A 52 -21.66 -1.94 17.55
CA GLN A 52 -20.48 -1.64 16.75
C GLN A 52 -19.20 -1.70 17.57
N GLY A 53 -18.06 -1.70 16.90
CA GLY A 53 -16.75 -1.47 17.48
C GLY A 53 -16.15 -0.14 17.05
N TYR A 54 -15.40 0.48 17.96
CA TYR A 54 -14.46 1.54 17.63
C TYR A 54 -13.07 1.14 18.11
N PHE A 55 -12.08 1.25 17.23
CA PHE A 55 -10.72 0.82 17.49
C PHE A 55 -9.75 1.93 17.07
N ALA A 56 -8.87 2.34 17.98
CA ALA A 56 -7.81 3.30 17.74
C ALA A 56 -6.47 2.77 18.25
N PRO A 57 -5.33 3.34 17.85
CA PRO A 57 -4.01 2.90 18.32
C PRO A 57 -3.91 2.85 19.84
N THR A 58 -4.36 3.89 20.55
CA THR A 58 -4.27 4.01 22.00
C THR A 58 -5.60 4.45 22.64
N TYR A 59 -5.76 4.19 23.94
CA TYR A 59 -6.96 4.64 24.65
C TYR A 59 -7.04 6.18 24.81
N PRO A 60 -5.94 6.92 25.04
CA PRO A 60 -5.99 8.38 25.00
C PRO A 60 -6.58 8.94 23.71
N GLN A 61 -6.24 8.37 22.54
CA GLN A 61 -6.85 8.80 21.27
C GLN A 61 -8.37 8.54 21.22
N ILE A 62 -8.84 7.46 21.82
CA ILE A 62 -10.28 7.21 21.96
C ILE A 62 -10.94 8.32 22.80
N ARG A 63 -10.36 8.60 23.97
CA ARG A 63 -10.89 9.58 24.91
C ARG A 63 -10.84 11.02 24.36
N ASP A 64 -9.71 11.39 23.79
CA ASP A 64 -9.42 12.79 23.48
C ASP A 64 -9.90 13.20 22.07
N ILE A 65 -10.09 12.22 21.17
CA ILE A 65 -10.48 12.48 19.78
C ILE A 65 -11.87 11.92 19.47
N PHE A 66 -12.09 10.62 19.72
CA PHE A 66 -13.34 9.98 19.31
C PHE A 66 -14.53 10.41 20.15
N TYR A 67 -14.41 10.43 21.48
CA TYR A 67 -15.54 10.76 22.33
C TYR A 67 -16.13 12.15 22.04
N PRO A 68 -15.35 13.24 21.99
CA PRO A 68 -15.90 14.55 21.65
C PRO A 68 -16.43 14.59 20.22
N THR A 69 -15.77 13.92 19.25
CA THR A 69 -16.21 13.91 17.88
C THR A 69 -17.55 13.17 17.71
N ILE A 70 -17.72 12.01 18.32
CA ILE A 70 -18.95 11.23 18.18
C ILE A 70 -20.13 11.93 18.86
N GLU A 71 -19.90 12.64 19.97
CA GLU A 71 -20.93 13.45 20.64
C GLU A 71 -21.45 14.54 19.73
N GLU A 72 -20.55 15.30 19.09
CA GLU A 72 -20.89 16.35 18.14
C GLU A 72 -21.61 15.81 16.90
N VAL A 73 -21.07 14.77 16.27
CA VAL A 73 -21.64 14.17 15.07
C VAL A 73 -23.01 13.56 15.35
N ALA A 74 -23.16 12.83 16.45
CA ALA A 74 -24.45 12.25 16.84
C ALA A 74 -25.51 13.31 17.03
N PHE A 75 -25.17 14.41 17.69
CA PHE A 75 -26.09 15.56 17.84
C PHE A 75 -26.54 16.12 16.49
N GLN A 76 -25.58 16.34 15.57
CA GLN A 76 -25.90 16.83 14.21
C GLN A 76 -26.70 15.83 13.39
N MET A 77 -26.62 14.54 13.65
CA MET A 77 -27.39 13.49 12.99
C MET A 77 -28.70 13.14 13.72
N GLY A 78 -29.12 13.94 14.70
CA GLY A 78 -30.37 13.76 15.43
C GLY A 78 -30.36 12.59 16.41
N GLN A 79 -29.18 12.20 16.89
CA GLN A 79 -28.98 11.19 17.90
C GLN A 79 -28.38 11.82 19.17
N ARG A 80 -28.51 11.16 20.30
CA ARG A 80 -27.85 11.46 21.55
C ARG A 80 -26.94 10.31 21.91
N VAL A 81 -25.76 10.59 22.42
CA VAL A 81 -24.86 9.58 22.96
C VAL A 81 -24.65 9.76 24.45
N GLU A 82 -24.33 8.67 25.13
CA GLU A 82 -23.90 8.62 26.53
C GLU A 82 -22.58 7.88 26.59
N ILE A 83 -21.52 8.60 26.93
CA ILE A 83 -20.16 8.07 27.01
C ILE A 83 -19.96 7.46 28.40
N ARG A 84 -19.60 6.18 28.46
CA ARG A 84 -19.29 5.43 29.66
C ARG A 84 -17.81 5.06 29.67
N GLU A 85 -16.96 6.01 30.03
CA GLU A 85 -15.50 5.85 29.99
C GLU A 85 -14.99 4.63 30.77
N GLY A 86 -15.55 4.37 31.95
CA GLY A 86 -15.16 3.22 32.78
C GLY A 86 -15.36 1.88 32.06
N ASN A 87 -16.44 1.75 31.28
CA ASN A 87 -16.76 0.56 30.49
C ASN A 87 -16.10 0.59 29.12
N LYS A 88 -15.58 1.75 28.68
CA LYS A 88 -15.09 1.99 27.31
C LYS A 88 -16.19 1.75 26.28
N GLU A 89 -17.33 2.38 26.49
CA GLU A 89 -18.53 2.24 25.68
C GLU A 89 -19.17 3.58 25.37
N VAL A 90 -19.81 3.68 24.21
CA VAL A 90 -20.67 4.79 23.82
C VAL A 90 -22.06 4.24 23.50
N HIS A 91 -23.06 4.68 24.25
CA HIS A 91 -24.45 4.26 24.10
C HIS A 91 -25.21 5.27 23.25
N PHE A 92 -25.88 4.80 22.21
CA PHE A 92 -26.62 5.64 21.26
C PHE A 92 -28.11 5.63 21.54
N TYR A 93 -28.75 6.79 21.42
CA TYR A 93 -30.18 6.99 21.63
C TYR A 93 -30.79 7.88 20.54
N ASN A 94 -32.04 7.59 20.19
CA ASN A 94 -32.90 8.50 19.44
C ASN A 94 -34.05 8.93 20.38
N GLY A 95 -34.00 10.17 20.86
CA GLY A 95 -34.80 10.60 22.01
C GLY A 95 -34.49 9.72 23.23
N ALA A 96 -35.51 9.12 23.81
CA ALA A 96 -35.38 8.15 24.92
C ALA A 96 -35.07 6.71 24.48
N ARG A 97 -35.18 6.42 23.17
CA ARG A 97 -35.04 5.05 22.65
C ARG A 97 -33.57 4.68 22.46
N TYR A 98 -33.12 3.66 23.20
CA TYR A 98 -31.80 3.07 23.03
C TYR A 98 -31.63 2.43 21.63
N ARG A 99 -30.48 2.74 20.95
CA ARG A 99 -30.21 2.29 19.59
C ARG A 99 -29.07 1.27 19.51
N GLY A 100 -28.19 1.19 20.50
CA GLY A 100 -27.08 0.25 20.53
C GLY A 100 -25.85 0.81 21.21
N THR A 101 -24.81 0.00 21.32
CA THR A 101 -23.55 0.34 21.98
C THR A 101 -22.37 0.20 21.03
N THR A 102 -21.54 1.23 20.97
CA THR A 102 -20.19 1.14 20.39
C THR A 102 -19.21 0.74 21.47
N ILE A 103 -18.54 -0.40 21.28
CA ILE A 103 -17.52 -0.94 22.18
C ILE A 103 -16.16 -0.42 21.71
N CYS A 104 -15.48 0.34 22.58
CA CYS A 104 -14.20 0.97 22.27
C CYS A 104 -13.03 0.14 22.80
N ARG A 105 -12.03 -0.13 21.95
CA ARG A 105 -10.81 -0.85 22.34
C ARG A 105 -9.57 -0.24 21.69
N SER A 106 -8.47 -0.26 22.42
CA SER A 106 -7.15 0.09 21.86
C SER A 106 -6.58 -1.09 21.08
N MET A 107 -5.95 -0.79 19.94
CA MET A 107 -5.24 -1.76 19.13
C MET A 107 -3.79 -1.98 19.60
N GLU A 108 -3.29 -1.20 20.54
CA GLU A 108 -1.96 -1.41 21.16
C GLU A 108 -1.83 -2.81 21.78
N ARG A 109 -2.96 -3.31 22.31
CA ARG A 109 -3.10 -4.65 22.90
C ARG A 109 -4.18 -5.44 22.16
N PRO A 110 -3.90 -5.96 20.96
CA PRO A 110 -4.90 -6.66 20.13
C PRO A 110 -5.52 -7.88 20.84
N GLU A 111 -4.84 -8.47 21.82
CA GLU A 111 -5.34 -9.58 22.63
C GLU A 111 -6.58 -9.22 23.44
N THR A 112 -6.80 -7.94 23.73
CA THR A 112 -8.01 -7.47 24.44
C THR A 112 -9.27 -7.39 23.55
N ILE A 113 -9.11 -7.57 22.23
CA ILE A 113 -10.22 -7.57 21.25
C ILE A 113 -10.90 -8.93 21.26
N ILE A 114 -11.49 -9.28 22.40
CA ILE A 114 -12.17 -10.56 22.64
C ILE A 114 -13.47 -10.35 23.46
N GLY A 115 -14.32 -11.36 23.49
CA GLY A 115 -15.44 -11.45 24.44
C GLY A 115 -16.71 -10.68 24.05
N PHE A 116 -16.75 -9.99 22.89
CA PHE A 116 -17.92 -9.25 22.44
C PHE A 116 -18.33 -9.60 21.00
N LYS A 117 -19.50 -9.10 20.58
CA LYS A 117 -20.08 -9.29 19.26
C LYS A 117 -20.47 -7.94 18.68
N ILE A 118 -20.06 -7.69 17.43
CA ILE A 118 -20.34 -6.46 16.67
C ILE A 118 -20.83 -6.77 15.26
N GLY A 119 -21.59 -5.84 14.66
CA GLY A 119 -22.05 -5.91 13.28
C GLY A 119 -21.17 -5.10 12.33
N ASN A 120 -20.64 -3.94 12.76
CA ASN A 120 -19.68 -3.14 12.02
C ASN A 120 -18.59 -2.62 12.95
N ALA A 121 -17.48 -2.16 12.39
CA ALA A 121 -16.39 -1.54 13.12
C ALA A 121 -15.90 -0.28 12.40
N LEU A 122 -15.51 0.72 13.18
CA LEU A 122 -14.65 1.82 12.77
C LEU A 122 -13.25 1.59 13.34
N VAL A 123 -12.24 1.60 12.48
CA VAL A 123 -10.83 1.49 12.84
C VAL A 123 -10.17 2.80 12.44
N ASP A 124 -9.82 3.59 13.44
CA ASP A 124 -9.24 4.92 13.25
C ASP A 124 -7.72 4.88 13.37
N GLU A 125 -7.02 5.64 12.53
CA GLU A 125 -5.56 5.77 12.46
C GLU A 125 -4.81 4.42 12.42
N LEU A 126 -5.29 3.50 11.56
CA LEU A 126 -4.76 2.14 11.45
C LEU A 126 -3.27 2.12 11.07
N ASP A 127 -2.83 3.00 10.17
CA ASP A 127 -1.45 3.03 9.68
C ASP A 127 -0.46 3.71 10.65
N VAL A 128 -0.92 4.33 11.74
CA VAL A 128 -0.05 4.72 12.86
C VAL A 128 0.55 3.49 13.55
N MET A 129 -0.16 2.36 13.51
CA MET A 129 0.31 1.09 14.06
C MET A 129 1.48 0.49 13.27
N LYS A 130 2.29 -0.35 13.94
CA LYS A 130 3.20 -1.26 13.24
C LYS A 130 2.39 -2.26 12.41
N ALA A 131 2.88 -2.62 11.23
CA ALA A 131 2.12 -3.43 10.27
C ALA A 131 1.67 -4.80 10.82
N ASP A 132 2.51 -5.48 11.61
CA ASP A 132 2.22 -6.75 12.27
C ASP A 132 1.10 -6.63 13.32
N LYS A 133 1.12 -5.56 14.12
CA LYS A 133 0.06 -5.28 15.10
C LYS A 133 -1.25 -4.88 14.43
N ALA A 134 -1.20 -4.06 13.37
CA ALA A 134 -2.36 -3.70 12.57
C ALA A 134 -3.03 -4.95 11.96
N GLU A 135 -2.25 -5.86 11.40
CA GLU A 135 -2.75 -7.13 10.84
C GLU A 135 -3.38 -8.03 11.92
N THR A 136 -2.75 -8.11 13.09
CA THR A 136 -3.29 -8.87 14.22
C THR A 136 -4.61 -8.28 14.72
N ALA A 137 -4.69 -6.96 14.90
CA ALA A 137 -5.92 -6.26 15.28
C ALA A 137 -7.02 -6.48 14.25
N TRP A 138 -6.72 -6.35 12.97
CA TRP A 138 -7.64 -6.58 11.86
C TRP A 138 -8.29 -7.96 11.90
N ARG A 139 -7.47 -9.02 12.06
CA ARG A 139 -7.96 -10.40 12.19
C ARG A 139 -8.86 -10.59 13.41
N LYS A 140 -8.48 -9.99 14.54
CA LYS A 140 -9.28 -10.04 15.78
C LYS A 140 -10.62 -9.34 15.63
N ILE A 141 -10.66 -8.17 14.98
CA ILE A 141 -11.88 -7.40 14.74
C ILE A 141 -12.84 -8.20 13.83
N ILE A 142 -12.35 -8.74 12.73
CA ILE A 142 -13.16 -9.58 11.83
C ILE A 142 -13.80 -10.74 12.60
N ALA A 143 -13.07 -11.39 13.50
CA ALA A 143 -13.58 -12.49 14.31
C ALA A 143 -14.69 -12.06 15.31
N ARG A 144 -14.93 -10.77 15.52
CA ARG A 144 -16.03 -10.24 16.35
C ARG A 144 -17.31 -9.99 15.56
N MET A 145 -17.25 -9.92 14.22
CA MET A 145 -18.39 -9.65 13.35
C MET A 145 -19.24 -10.90 13.16
N ARG A 146 -20.21 -11.11 14.04
CA ARG A 146 -20.97 -12.37 14.13
C ARG A 146 -22.49 -12.19 14.19
N TYR A 147 -22.99 -11.00 13.80
CA TYR A 147 -24.43 -10.85 13.65
C TYR A 147 -24.88 -11.45 12.33
N ASN A 148 -25.97 -12.24 12.41
CA ASN A 148 -26.66 -12.74 11.24
C ASN A 148 -27.97 -11.96 11.10
N GLN A 149 -27.94 -10.93 10.26
CA GLN A 149 -29.09 -10.07 9.98
C GLN A 149 -29.02 -9.65 8.51
N ASP A 150 -30.14 -9.73 7.81
CA ASP A 150 -30.22 -9.30 6.41
C ASP A 150 -29.91 -7.81 6.25
N GLY A 151 -29.18 -7.49 5.20
CA GLY A 151 -28.73 -6.12 4.91
C GLY A 151 -27.60 -5.62 5.78
N LEU A 152 -27.20 -6.35 6.82
CA LEU A 152 -26.06 -5.96 7.65
C LEU A 152 -24.73 -6.27 6.94
N ARG A 153 -23.90 -5.28 6.77
CA ARG A 153 -22.63 -5.40 6.05
C ARG A 153 -21.61 -6.31 6.74
N ASN A 154 -21.59 -6.35 8.09
CA ASN A 154 -20.54 -7.02 8.88
C ASN A 154 -19.15 -6.60 8.39
N GLY A 155 -18.91 -5.30 8.31
CA GLY A 155 -17.77 -4.71 7.66
C GLY A 155 -16.93 -3.80 8.54
N ILE A 156 -15.77 -3.40 8.03
CA ILE A 156 -14.86 -2.46 8.68
C ILE A 156 -14.77 -1.19 7.85
N ASP A 157 -14.89 -0.07 8.53
CA ASP A 157 -14.56 1.26 8.03
C ASP A 157 -13.20 1.65 8.62
N VAL A 158 -12.25 1.99 7.78
CA VAL A 158 -10.93 2.49 8.16
C VAL A 158 -10.88 3.98 7.90
N THR A 159 -10.41 4.75 8.86
CA THR A 159 -10.03 6.15 8.68
C THR A 159 -8.58 6.29 9.09
N THR A 160 -7.71 6.76 8.20
CA THR A 160 -6.27 6.85 8.51
C THR A 160 -5.56 7.91 7.70
N THR A 161 -4.53 8.51 8.28
CA THR A 161 -3.51 9.23 7.54
C THR A 161 -2.55 8.19 6.94
N PRO A 162 -2.11 8.33 5.68
CA PRO A 162 -1.15 7.41 5.11
C PRO A 162 0.23 7.60 5.78
N GLU A 163 0.68 6.57 6.47
CA GLU A 163 1.98 6.51 7.15
C GLU A 163 2.96 5.61 6.38
N GLY A 164 3.15 5.92 5.12
CA GLY A 164 3.92 5.08 4.20
C GLY A 164 3.12 3.92 3.63
N PHE A 165 3.82 2.91 3.12
CA PHE A 165 3.22 1.73 2.48
C PHE A 165 2.90 0.63 3.49
N LYS A 166 2.13 0.96 4.55
CA LYS A 166 1.78 0.05 5.63
C LYS A 166 0.56 -0.82 5.31
N PHE A 167 -0.17 -1.24 6.36
CA PHE A 167 -1.24 -2.23 6.26
C PHE A 167 -2.38 -1.80 5.34
N THR A 168 -2.82 -0.55 5.39
CA THR A 168 -3.91 -0.04 4.53
C THR A 168 -3.51 -0.10 3.06
N HIS A 169 -2.31 0.36 2.71
CA HIS A 169 -1.79 0.23 1.35
C HIS A 169 -1.69 -1.24 0.91
N LYS A 170 -1.14 -2.12 1.76
CA LYS A 170 -1.02 -3.56 1.49
C LYS A 170 -2.38 -4.18 1.14
N MET A 171 -3.43 -3.86 1.89
CA MET A 171 -4.73 -4.52 1.74
C MET A 171 -5.63 -3.88 0.69
N PHE A 172 -5.70 -2.55 0.64
CA PHE A 172 -6.64 -1.84 -0.22
C PHE A 172 -6.07 -1.50 -1.60
N VAL A 173 -4.74 -1.53 -1.76
CA VAL A 173 -4.08 -1.27 -3.04
C VAL A 173 -3.42 -2.54 -3.57
N VAL A 174 -2.37 -3.05 -2.88
CA VAL A 174 -1.55 -4.16 -3.41
C VAL A 174 -2.38 -5.43 -3.53
N ALA A 175 -3.05 -5.87 -2.46
CA ALA A 175 -3.84 -7.11 -2.49
C ALA A 175 -5.01 -7.05 -3.49
N CYS A 176 -5.62 -5.88 -3.70
CA CYS A 176 -6.67 -5.69 -4.70
C CYS A 176 -6.16 -5.70 -6.13
N ASN A 177 -4.92 -5.26 -6.37
CA ASN A 177 -4.28 -5.34 -7.68
C ASN A 177 -3.82 -6.76 -8.00
N ASP A 178 -3.24 -7.46 -7.01
CA ASP A 178 -2.76 -8.84 -7.16
C ASP A 178 -3.92 -9.86 -7.25
N ARG A 179 -5.08 -9.54 -6.68
CA ARG A 179 -6.28 -10.39 -6.60
C ARG A 179 -7.54 -9.59 -6.93
N PRO A 180 -7.89 -9.46 -8.23
CA PRO A 180 -9.03 -8.64 -8.68
C PRO A 180 -10.38 -9.00 -8.04
N GLU A 181 -10.56 -10.26 -7.61
CA GLU A 181 -11.77 -10.71 -6.90
C GLU A 181 -12.00 -10.00 -5.56
N LEU A 182 -10.96 -9.37 -5.00
CA LEU A 182 -11.09 -8.58 -3.78
C LEU A 182 -11.69 -7.20 -4.02
N GLN A 183 -11.62 -6.64 -5.23
CA GLN A 183 -12.11 -5.30 -5.56
C GLN A 183 -13.60 -5.11 -5.26
N GLY A 184 -14.41 -6.17 -5.34
CA GLY A 184 -15.81 -6.11 -4.92
C GLY A 184 -16.04 -6.05 -3.40
N ARG A 185 -15.01 -6.32 -2.59
CA ARG A 185 -15.08 -6.36 -1.13
C ARG A 185 -14.34 -5.22 -0.45
N TYR A 186 -13.29 -4.70 -1.06
CA TYR A 186 -12.43 -3.63 -0.55
C TYR A 186 -12.59 -2.40 -1.43
N GLY A 187 -12.91 -1.27 -0.85
CA GLY A 187 -13.00 0.00 -1.54
C GLY A 187 -12.28 1.10 -0.76
N MET A 188 -11.66 2.04 -1.46
CA MET A 188 -10.89 3.10 -0.84
C MET A 188 -11.20 4.46 -1.49
N ILE A 189 -11.33 5.48 -0.67
CA ILE A 189 -11.33 6.89 -1.08
C ILE A 189 -10.05 7.52 -0.54
N GLN A 190 -9.28 8.15 -1.42
CA GLN A 190 -8.24 9.09 -1.03
C GLN A 190 -8.79 10.52 -1.07
N ALA A 191 -8.49 11.29 -0.04
CA ALA A 191 -8.92 12.67 0.08
C ALA A 191 -7.79 13.55 0.64
N SER A 192 -7.83 14.82 0.31
CA SER A 192 -6.85 15.79 0.77
C SER A 192 -7.41 16.67 1.87
N THR A 193 -6.52 17.35 2.59
CA THR A 193 -6.87 18.44 3.51
C THR A 193 -7.62 19.56 2.79
N TYR A 194 -7.29 19.80 1.51
CA TYR A 194 -7.93 20.83 0.67
C TYR A 194 -9.42 20.55 0.43
N ASP A 195 -9.84 19.27 0.40
CA ASP A 195 -11.26 18.90 0.28
C ASP A 195 -12.10 19.38 1.47
N ASN A 196 -11.45 19.67 2.61
CA ASN A 196 -12.08 20.15 3.83
C ASN A 196 -11.72 21.61 4.20
N ALA A 197 -11.04 22.33 3.32
CA ALA A 197 -10.52 23.68 3.58
C ALA A 197 -11.57 24.66 4.13
N LYS A 198 -12.84 24.51 3.71
CA LYS A 198 -13.95 25.37 4.16
C LYS A 198 -14.24 25.26 5.67
N ASN A 199 -13.84 24.17 6.29
CA ASN A 199 -14.07 23.89 7.71
C ASN A 199 -12.81 24.10 8.57
N LEU A 200 -11.73 24.59 7.96
CA LEU A 200 -10.44 24.83 8.62
C LEU A 200 -10.13 26.32 8.71
N PRO A 201 -9.34 26.77 9.69
CA PRO A 201 -8.82 28.14 9.69
C PRO A 201 -8.07 28.45 8.40
N ALA A 202 -8.14 29.71 7.96
CA ALA A 202 -7.56 30.12 6.66
C ALA A 202 -6.04 29.92 6.58
N ASP A 203 -5.35 29.99 7.69
CA ASP A 203 -3.90 29.81 7.81
C ASP A 203 -3.46 28.36 8.08
N TYR A 204 -4.40 27.44 8.31
CA TYR A 204 -4.08 26.06 8.67
C TYR A 204 -3.25 25.34 7.60
N ILE A 205 -3.72 25.33 6.36
CA ILE A 205 -3.02 24.69 5.24
C ILE A 205 -1.70 25.39 4.92
N PRO A 206 -1.65 26.75 4.81
CA PRO A 206 -0.38 27.47 4.65
C PRO A 206 0.66 27.14 5.70
N SER A 207 0.28 27.08 6.99
CA SER A 207 1.19 26.75 8.08
C SER A 207 1.76 25.35 7.98
N LEU A 208 0.97 24.36 7.53
CA LEU A 208 1.46 23.00 7.29
C LEU A 208 2.44 22.95 6.10
N VAL A 209 2.13 23.67 5.02
CA VAL A 209 3.01 23.74 3.83
C VAL A 209 4.35 24.39 4.17
N GLU A 210 4.34 25.41 5.04
CA GLU A 210 5.58 26.06 5.48
C GLU A 210 6.43 25.17 6.41
N THR A 211 5.77 24.31 7.19
CA THR A 211 6.44 23.56 8.28
C THR A 211 6.93 22.19 7.83
N TYR A 212 6.24 21.53 6.88
CA TYR A 212 6.56 20.16 6.48
C TYR A 212 7.40 20.12 5.20
N PRO A 213 8.39 19.20 5.10
CA PRO A 213 9.07 18.88 3.83
C PRO A 213 8.08 18.39 2.75
N ASP A 214 8.43 18.60 1.48
CA ASP A 214 7.56 18.27 0.34
C ASP A 214 7.06 16.82 0.36
N GLU A 215 7.90 15.86 0.75
CA GLU A 215 7.54 14.44 0.84
C GLU A 215 6.44 14.17 1.88
N LEU A 216 6.45 14.93 2.98
CA LEU A 216 5.42 14.85 4.02
C LEU A 216 4.12 15.58 3.63
N ILE A 217 4.22 16.60 2.78
CA ILE A 217 3.04 17.30 2.24
C ILE A 217 2.18 16.33 1.42
N ASP A 218 2.79 15.48 0.62
CA ASP A 218 2.05 14.50 -0.18
C ASP A 218 1.29 13.49 0.70
N ALA A 219 1.88 13.03 1.80
CA ALA A 219 1.20 12.17 2.75
C ALA A 219 0.17 12.92 3.59
N TYR A 220 0.59 14.00 4.24
CA TYR A 220 -0.15 14.62 5.33
C TYR A 220 -1.18 15.66 4.89
N LEU A 221 -1.01 16.25 3.70
CA LEU A 221 -2.01 17.14 3.12
C LEU A 221 -2.76 16.52 1.97
N ARG A 222 -2.08 15.81 1.05
CA ARG A 222 -2.72 15.24 -0.14
C ARG A 222 -3.28 13.84 0.08
N GLY A 223 -2.97 13.20 1.23
CA GLY A 223 -3.45 11.86 1.56
C GLY A 223 -2.88 10.76 0.65
N GLN A 224 -1.70 10.97 0.09
CA GLN A 224 -1.06 10.01 -0.81
C GLN A 224 -0.16 9.04 -0.04
N PHE A 225 -0.12 7.79 -0.47
CA PHE A 225 0.87 6.86 0.02
C PHE A 225 2.22 7.19 -0.59
N VAL A 226 3.15 7.62 0.25
CA VAL A 226 4.54 7.92 -0.13
C VAL A 226 5.49 7.21 0.82
N ASN A 227 6.73 7.04 0.41
CA ASN A 227 7.74 6.47 1.29
C ASN A 227 8.17 7.53 2.32
N LEU A 228 7.79 7.34 3.57
CA LEU A 228 8.12 8.23 4.70
C LEU A 228 9.40 7.81 5.44
N THR A 229 10.02 6.70 5.06
CA THR A 229 11.29 6.28 5.65
C THR A 229 12.41 7.18 5.15
N SER A 230 13.06 7.87 6.06
CA SER A 230 14.30 8.59 5.79
C SER A 230 15.32 7.57 5.25
N GLY A 231 15.71 7.73 3.98
CA GLY A 231 16.68 6.83 3.37
C GLY A 231 16.11 5.87 2.32
N THR A 232 15.18 6.34 1.47
CA THR A 232 14.78 5.60 0.25
C THR A 232 16.01 5.32 -0.61
N VAL A 233 16.24 4.06 -0.95
CA VAL A 233 17.38 3.64 -1.77
C VAL A 233 17.33 4.29 -3.15
N TYR A 234 16.16 4.29 -3.79
CA TYR A 234 15.95 4.87 -5.12
C TYR A 234 15.26 6.23 -5.04
N ARG A 235 15.91 7.19 -4.38
CA ARG A 235 15.36 8.53 -4.09
C ARG A 235 14.98 9.36 -5.31
N ASN A 236 15.53 9.05 -6.49
CA ASN A 236 15.23 9.75 -7.73
C ASN A 236 14.13 9.06 -8.56
N TYR A 237 13.56 7.96 -8.07
CA TYR A 237 12.42 7.33 -8.68
C TYR A 237 11.12 7.95 -8.16
N GLU A 238 10.39 8.62 -9.03
CA GLU A 238 9.04 9.11 -8.79
C GLU A 238 8.10 8.50 -9.84
N ARG A 239 7.10 7.74 -9.41
CA ARG A 239 6.23 6.97 -10.31
C ARG A 239 5.64 7.82 -11.45
N VAL A 240 5.24 9.05 -11.16
CA VAL A 240 4.63 9.95 -12.17
C VAL A 240 5.67 10.49 -13.15
N LYS A 241 6.81 10.96 -12.65
CA LYS A 241 7.89 11.55 -13.48
C LYS A 241 8.66 10.50 -14.28
N CYS A 242 8.88 9.33 -13.69
CA CYS A 242 9.63 8.23 -14.31
C CYS A 242 8.73 7.24 -15.04
N ARG A 243 7.48 7.61 -15.33
CA ARG A 243 6.52 6.74 -15.99
C ARG A 243 6.83 6.56 -17.46
N SER A 244 6.76 5.31 -17.91
CA SER A 244 6.82 4.93 -19.33
C SER A 244 5.44 4.48 -19.82
N VAL A 245 5.17 4.75 -21.09
CA VAL A 245 4.06 4.17 -21.86
C VAL A 245 4.55 3.23 -22.95
N GLU A 246 5.88 3.02 -23.03
CA GLU A 246 6.48 2.14 -24.04
C GLU A 246 6.08 0.68 -23.80
N THR A 247 6.00 -0.04 -24.90
CA THR A 247 5.70 -1.48 -24.96
C THR A 247 6.71 -2.17 -25.87
N ILE A 248 6.76 -3.48 -25.81
CA ILE A 248 7.59 -4.29 -26.70
C ILE A 248 7.03 -4.21 -28.13
N LYS A 249 7.87 -3.80 -29.09
CA LYS A 249 7.55 -3.76 -30.52
C LYS A 249 8.02 -5.04 -31.20
N GLU A 250 7.46 -5.34 -32.36
CA GLU A 250 7.75 -6.56 -33.09
C GLU A 250 9.26 -6.73 -33.40
N ARG A 251 9.81 -7.90 -33.07
CA ARG A 251 11.20 -8.33 -33.35
C ARG A 251 12.32 -7.41 -32.86
N GLU A 252 12.05 -6.56 -31.88
CA GLU A 252 13.09 -5.71 -31.31
C GLU A 252 14.00 -6.45 -30.31
N THR A 253 15.16 -5.88 -30.04
CA THR A 253 16.08 -6.42 -29.02
C THR A 253 15.55 -6.14 -27.63
N LEU A 254 15.48 -7.18 -26.80
CA LEU A 254 15.10 -7.10 -25.40
C LEU A 254 16.34 -7.25 -24.52
N TYR A 255 16.47 -6.36 -23.54
CA TYR A 255 17.55 -6.34 -22.56
C TYR A 255 16.96 -6.80 -21.22
N ILE A 256 17.46 -7.90 -20.67
CA ILE A 256 16.88 -8.54 -19.49
C ILE A 256 17.89 -8.54 -18.36
N GLY A 257 17.61 -7.81 -17.31
CA GLY A 257 18.33 -7.94 -16.05
C GLY A 257 17.77 -9.09 -15.24
N MET A 258 18.61 -9.92 -14.62
CA MET A 258 18.19 -11.16 -13.97
C MET A 258 18.92 -11.40 -12.66
N ASP A 259 18.15 -11.66 -11.60
CA ASP A 259 18.64 -12.03 -10.27
C ASP A 259 18.38 -13.54 -10.01
N PHE A 260 19.45 -14.28 -9.67
CA PHE A 260 19.41 -15.72 -9.43
C PHE A 260 19.14 -16.03 -7.95
N ASN A 261 17.90 -15.98 -7.54
CA ASN A 261 17.51 -16.43 -6.21
C ASN A 261 16.55 -17.62 -6.32
N VAL A 262 16.98 -18.79 -5.85
CA VAL A 262 16.19 -20.04 -5.94
C VAL A 262 14.80 -19.85 -5.34
N GLN A 263 13.76 -20.25 -6.05
CA GLN A 263 12.33 -20.09 -5.76
C GLN A 263 11.81 -18.62 -5.82
N LYS A 264 12.67 -17.65 -6.06
CA LYS A 264 12.29 -16.23 -6.12
C LYS A 264 13.09 -15.49 -7.19
N MET A 265 13.43 -16.17 -8.29
CA MET A 265 14.11 -15.50 -9.39
C MET A 265 13.28 -14.35 -9.92
N ALA A 266 13.94 -13.23 -10.18
CA ALA A 266 13.34 -12.03 -10.73
C ALA A 266 14.05 -11.60 -12.01
N ALA A 267 13.29 -11.03 -12.94
CA ALA A 267 13.85 -10.38 -14.12
C ALA A 267 13.05 -9.13 -14.49
N THR A 268 13.77 -8.12 -14.98
CA THR A 268 13.18 -6.92 -15.57
C THR A 268 13.57 -6.81 -17.02
N VAL A 269 12.59 -6.65 -17.89
CA VAL A 269 12.77 -6.57 -19.35
C VAL A 269 12.72 -5.13 -19.81
N TYR A 270 13.75 -4.71 -20.52
CA TYR A 270 13.89 -3.36 -21.05
C TYR A 270 13.87 -3.32 -22.57
N VAL A 271 13.35 -2.22 -23.07
CA VAL A 271 13.57 -1.75 -24.44
C VAL A 271 14.31 -0.42 -24.40
N VAL A 272 15.08 -0.13 -25.44
CA VAL A 272 15.86 1.12 -25.54
C VAL A 272 15.25 1.99 -26.64
N ARG A 273 15.06 3.27 -26.32
CA ARG A 273 14.56 4.29 -27.25
C ARG A 273 15.56 5.44 -27.30
N GLY A 274 16.38 5.49 -28.35
CA GLY A 274 17.50 6.44 -28.39
C GLY A 274 18.49 6.17 -27.27
N ASP A 275 18.61 7.10 -26.31
CA ASP A 275 19.45 7.00 -25.12
C ASP A 275 18.68 6.68 -23.83
N THR A 276 17.38 6.34 -23.95
CA THR A 276 16.52 6.07 -22.79
C THR A 276 16.17 4.57 -22.69
N TRP A 277 16.13 4.08 -21.45
CA TRP A 277 15.78 2.73 -21.09
C TRP A 277 14.37 2.70 -20.49
N HIS A 278 13.54 1.76 -20.95
CA HIS A 278 12.17 1.61 -20.51
C HIS A 278 11.95 0.18 -20.01
N ALA A 279 11.65 0.00 -18.74
CA ALA A 279 11.17 -1.27 -18.19
C ALA A 279 9.75 -1.50 -18.69
N VAL A 280 9.54 -2.57 -19.48
CA VAL A 280 8.29 -2.84 -20.21
C VAL A 280 7.66 -4.19 -19.89
N ALA A 281 8.38 -5.07 -19.21
CA ALA A 281 7.84 -6.32 -18.67
C ALA A 281 8.68 -6.78 -17.47
N GLU A 282 8.09 -7.60 -16.63
CA GLU A 282 8.76 -8.20 -15.48
C GLU A 282 8.40 -9.68 -15.32
N LEU A 283 9.33 -10.43 -14.75
CA LEU A 283 9.11 -11.80 -14.28
C LEU A 283 9.49 -11.85 -12.80
N LYS A 284 8.65 -12.47 -11.99
CA LYS A 284 8.87 -12.59 -10.56
C LYS A 284 8.49 -13.99 -10.07
N ASP A 285 9.09 -14.38 -8.95
CA ASP A 285 8.78 -15.63 -8.26
C ASP A 285 8.93 -16.87 -9.17
N ILE A 286 9.89 -16.81 -10.12
CA ILE A 286 10.22 -17.94 -10.99
C ILE A 286 11.06 -18.95 -10.19
N LEU A 287 10.76 -20.23 -10.37
CA LEU A 287 11.30 -21.32 -9.55
C LEU A 287 12.82 -21.45 -9.70
N ASP A 288 13.30 -21.54 -10.95
CA ASP A 288 14.70 -21.79 -11.28
C ASP A 288 15.08 -21.26 -12.68
N THR A 289 16.36 -21.43 -13.05
CA THR A 289 16.88 -20.96 -14.34
C THR A 289 16.27 -21.67 -15.54
N PRO A 290 16.03 -23.00 -15.55
CA PRO A 290 15.31 -23.66 -16.62
C PRO A 290 13.90 -23.08 -16.86
N ASP A 291 13.13 -22.84 -15.82
CA ASP A 291 11.81 -22.23 -15.92
C ASP A 291 11.89 -20.79 -16.42
N MET A 292 12.86 -20.01 -15.95
CA MET A 292 13.09 -18.65 -16.44
C MET A 292 13.39 -18.66 -17.96
N ILE A 293 14.25 -19.55 -18.41
CA ILE A 293 14.58 -19.73 -19.83
C ILE A 293 13.33 -20.10 -20.63
N ARG A 294 12.54 -21.05 -20.14
CA ARG A 294 11.30 -21.49 -20.80
C ARG A 294 10.35 -20.31 -21.00
N VAL A 295 10.08 -19.54 -19.95
CA VAL A 295 9.17 -18.39 -19.99
C VAL A 295 9.67 -17.31 -20.95
N ILE A 296 10.98 -17.01 -20.95
CA ILE A 296 11.58 -16.02 -21.87
C ILE A 296 11.47 -16.48 -23.33
N LYS A 297 11.70 -17.77 -23.60
CA LYS A 297 11.55 -18.32 -24.96
C LYS A 297 10.12 -18.23 -25.44
N GLU A 298 9.17 -18.77 -24.68
CA GLU A 298 7.75 -18.79 -25.04
C GLU A 298 7.18 -17.38 -25.26
N ARG A 299 7.58 -16.42 -24.45
CA ARG A 299 7.03 -15.05 -24.53
C ARG A 299 7.67 -14.22 -25.64
N TRP A 300 8.99 -14.39 -25.88
CA TRP A 300 9.72 -13.42 -26.69
C TRP A 300 10.67 -14.03 -27.72
N GLN A 301 11.52 -15.01 -27.38
CA GLN A 301 12.49 -15.55 -28.32
C GLN A 301 11.81 -16.23 -29.52
N ASP A 302 10.77 -17.01 -29.28
CA ASP A 302 10.02 -17.73 -30.29
C ASP A 302 9.20 -16.76 -31.17
N ALA A 303 8.90 -15.58 -30.68
CA ALA A 303 8.32 -14.47 -31.44
C ALA A 303 9.36 -13.67 -32.27
N GLY A 304 10.63 -14.09 -32.23
CA GLY A 304 11.72 -13.52 -33.05
C GLY A 304 12.46 -12.35 -32.43
N HIS A 305 12.31 -12.12 -31.11
CA HIS A 305 13.08 -11.10 -30.40
C HIS A 305 14.51 -11.57 -30.12
N ARG A 306 15.49 -10.67 -30.30
CA ARG A 306 16.86 -10.89 -29.83
C ARG A 306 16.90 -10.65 -28.32
N ILE A 307 17.40 -11.64 -27.58
CA ILE A 307 17.46 -11.60 -26.12
C ILE A 307 18.89 -11.36 -25.66
N ILE A 308 19.10 -10.27 -24.91
CA ILE A 308 20.38 -9.95 -24.26
C ILE A 308 20.15 -9.98 -22.75
N VAL A 309 20.88 -10.84 -22.03
CA VAL A 309 20.70 -11.04 -20.59
C VAL A 309 21.88 -10.45 -19.83
N TYR A 310 21.60 -9.67 -18.81
CA TYR A 310 22.52 -9.15 -17.80
C TYR A 310 22.25 -9.87 -16.47
N PRO A 311 22.87 -11.01 -16.25
CA PRO A 311 22.61 -11.80 -15.05
C PRO A 311 23.48 -11.36 -13.88
N ASP A 312 23.04 -11.74 -12.67
CA ASP A 312 23.90 -11.78 -11.50
C ASP A 312 25.16 -12.62 -11.76
N ALA A 313 26.34 -12.07 -11.45
CA ALA A 313 27.60 -12.78 -11.64
C ALA A 313 27.74 -14.04 -10.78
N SER A 314 26.98 -14.19 -9.68
CA SER A 314 26.97 -15.39 -8.84
C SER A 314 26.47 -16.64 -9.58
N GLY A 315 25.68 -16.46 -10.66
CA GLY A 315 25.24 -17.52 -11.57
C GLY A 315 26.37 -18.24 -12.33
N GLY A 316 27.61 -17.72 -12.25
CA GLY A 316 28.82 -18.41 -12.73
C GLY A 316 29.35 -19.50 -11.80
N SER A 317 28.88 -19.54 -10.54
CA SER A 317 29.30 -20.53 -9.55
C SER A 317 28.70 -21.91 -9.87
N ARG A 318 29.53 -22.96 -9.74
CA ARG A 318 29.06 -24.36 -9.91
C ARG A 318 28.15 -24.75 -8.75
N LYS A 319 26.99 -25.32 -9.05
CA LYS A 319 26.10 -25.87 -8.01
C LYS A 319 26.63 -27.23 -7.54
N SER A 320 26.57 -27.50 -6.25
CA SER A 320 27.06 -28.76 -5.64
C SER A 320 26.32 -30.03 -6.11
N VAL A 321 25.12 -29.86 -6.71
CA VAL A 321 24.26 -30.97 -7.17
C VAL A 321 24.47 -31.30 -8.66
N ASP A 322 24.95 -30.33 -9.47
CA ASP A 322 25.31 -30.53 -10.87
C ASP A 322 26.56 -29.71 -11.21
N ALA A 323 27.72 -30.36 -11.08
CA ALA A 323 29.03 -29.75 -11.28
C ALA A 323 29.30 -29.31 -12.73
N SER A 324 28.45 -29.67 -13.68
CA SER A 324 28.64 -29.45 -15.11
C SER A 324 27.96 -28.22 -15.68
N SER A 325 26.96 -27.63 -14.98
CA SER A 325 26.21 -26.49 -15.49
C SER A 325 26.10 -25.35 -14.47
N SER A 326 26.49 -24.15 -14.89
CA SER A 326 26.18 -22.90 -14.18
C SER A 326 24.93 -22.27 -14.78
N ASP A 327 24.24 -21.41 -14.04
CA ASP A 327 23.07 -20.69 -14.53
C ASP A 327 23.40 -19.87 -15.79
N ILE A 328 24.61 -19.27 -15.82
CA ILE A 328 25.13 -18.55 -17.00
C ILE A 328 25.34 -19.48 -18.19
N ALA A 329 25.82 -20.70 -17.98
CA ALA A 329 25.98 -21.69 -19.05
C ALA A 329 24.62 -22.11 -19.63
N LEU A 330 23.61 -22.32 -18.81
CA LEU A 330 22.24 -22.63 -19.25
C LEU A 330 21.64 -21.51 -20.12
N LEU A 331 21.81 -20.24 -19.72
CA LEU A 331 21.37 -19.10 -20.52
C LEU A 331 22.07 -19.07 -21.88
N SER A 332 23.37 -19.34 -21.94
CA SER A 332 24.14 -19.39 -23.20
C SER A 332 23.71 -20.56 -24.09
N GLN A 333 23.44 -21.73 -23.51
CA GLN A 333 22.90 -22.90 -24.23
C GLN A 333 21.50 -22.63 -24.80
N ALA A 334 20.72 -21.77 -24.13
CA ALA A 334 19.43 -21.30 -24.60
C ALA A 334 19.52 -20.34 -25.80
N ARG A 335 20.73 -20.02 -26.28
CA ARG A 335 21.04 -19.04 -27.33
C ARG A 335 20.69 -17.60 -26.99
N PHE A 336 20.71 -17.24 -25.70
CA PHE A 336 20.65 -15.84 -25.31
C PHE A 336 22.05 -15.22 -25.41
N GLU A 337 22.12 -13.95 -25.77
CA GLU A 337 23.37 -13.19 -25.64
C GLU A 337 23.58 -12.80 -24.19
N VAL A 338 24.54 -13.46 -23.52
CA VAL A 338 24.79 -13.25 -22.08
C VAL A 338 25.91 -12.24 -21.89
N ARG A 339 25.61 -11.15 -21.18
CA ARG A 339 26.57 -10.09 -20.81
C ARG A 339 26.83 -10.13 -19.31
N ALA A 340 27.39 -11.25 -18.84
CA ALA A 340 27.79 -11.43 -17.45
C ALA A 340 29.09 -10.66 -17.17
N LYS A 341 29.13 -9.95 -16.03
CA LYS A 341 30.37 -9.37 -15.49
C LYS A 341 31.15 -10.45 -14.72
N SER A 342 32.46 -10.31 -14.58
CA SER A 342 33.28 -11.22 -13.78
C SER A 342 32.95 -11.15 -12.29
N LYS A 343 32.43 -10.00 -11.83
CA LYS A 343 31.98 -9.74 -10.47
C LYS A 343 30.79 -8.78 -10.51
N ASN A 344 29.82 -8.97 -9.62
CA ASN A 344 28.73 -8.02 -9.48
C ASN A 344 29.24 -6.61 -9.15
N PRO A 345 28.68 -5.56 -9.77
CA PRO A 345 28.86 -4.22 -9.30
C PRO A 345 28.46 -4.14 -7.82
N ALA A 346 29.20 -3.36 -7.03
CA ALA A 346 28.83 -3.15 -5.64
C ALA A 346 27.40 -2.61 -5.56
N VAL A 347 26.64 -3.00 -4.55
CA VAL A 347 25.24 -2.56 -4.38
C VAL A 347 25.09 -1.06 -4.46
N LYS A 348 26.01 -0.32 -3.78
CA LYS A 348 26.04 1.15 -3.82
C LYS A 348 26.24 1.72 -5.23
N ASP A 349 27.01 1.04 -6.08
CA ASP A 349 27.31 1.53 -7.44
C ASP A 349 26.07 1.28 -8.35
N ARG A 350 25.37 0.15 -8.18
CA ARG A 350 24.09 -0.12 -8.88
C ARG A 350 23.03 0.91 -8.47
N VAL A 351 22.90 1.16 -7.18
CA VAL A 351 21.95 2.16 -6.66
C VAL A 351 22.28 3.55 -7.21
N LEU A 352 23.56 3.93 -7.23
CA LEU A 352 23.99 5.21 -7.78
C LEU A 352 23.71 5.32 -9.28
N ALA A 353 23.98 4.26 -10.06
CA ALA A 353 23.69 4.22 -11.50
C ALA A 353 22.19 4.40 -11.78
N MET A 354 21.34 3.65 -11.07
CA MET A 354 19.89 3.73 -11.19
C MET A 354 19.37 5.14 -10.83
N ASN A 355 19.76 5.68 -9.69
CA ASN A 355 19.37 7.03 -9.26
C ASN A 355 19.84 8.10 -10.27
N THR A 356 21.07 7.96 -10.81
CA THR A 356 21.59 8.86 -11.84
C THR A 356 20.77 8.76 -13.12
N ALA A 357 20.40 7.56 -13.54
CA ALA A 357 19.58 7.35 -14.73
C ALA A 357 18.19 7.95 -14.59
N PHE A 358 17.54 7.80 -13.43
CA PHE A 358 16.25 8.43 -13.13
C PHE A 358 16.36 9.97 -13.14
N SER A 359 17.34 10.53 -12.42
CA SER A 359 17.48 12.00 -12.32
C SER A 359 17.80 12.67 -13.66
N LYS A 360 18.46 11.94 -14.59
CA LYS A 360 18.79 12.43 -15.93
C LYS A 360 17.69 12.15 -16.97
N GLY A 361 16.56 11.58 -16.56
CA GLY A 361 15.48 11.20 -17.48
C GLY A 361 15.91 10.15 -18.53
N ARG A 362 16.78 9.21 -18.14
CA ARG A 362 17.28 8.13 -18.99
C ARG A 362 16.69 6.76 -18.65
N LEU A 363 15.99 6.65 -17.54
CA LEU A 363 15.37 5.41 -17.10
C LEU A 363 13.90 5.66 -16.74
N PHE A 364 13.02 4.85 -17.31
CA PHE A 364 11.58 4.93 -17.14
C PHE A 364 10.99 3.55 -16.84
N VAL A 365 9.86 3.50 -16.17
CA VAL A 365 9.17 2.26 -15.83
C VAL A 365 7.71 2.32 -16.29
N ASN A 366 7.29 1.34 -17.06
CA ASN A 366 5.88 1.14 -17.36
C ASN A 366 5.22 0.47 -16.15
N ASP A 367 4.67 1.27 -15.26
CA ASP A 367 4.11 0.84 -13.97
C ASP A 367 2.87 -0.07 -14.11
N LYS A 368 2.24 -0.10 -15.29
CA LYS A 368 1.16 -1.05 -15.59
C LYS A 368 1.70 -2.43 -15.99
N ALA A 369 2.80 -2.47 -16.74
CA ALA A 369 3.43 -3.71 -17.18
C ALA A 369 4.45 -4.25 -16.17
N CYS A 370 4.99 -3.38 -15.31
CA CYS A 370 6.00 -3.69 -14.28
C CYS A 370 5.57 -3.19 -12.89
N PRO A 371 4.39 -3.60 -12.38
CA PRO A 371 3.88 -3.11 -11.11
C PRO A 371 4.76 -3.50 -9.91
N SER A 372 5.40 -4.67 -9.96
CA SER A 372 6.32 -5.14 -8.92
C SER A 372 7.60 -4.32 -8.90
N THR A 373 8.21 -4.08 -10.06
CA THR A 373 9.40 -3.23 -10.21
C THR A 373 9.14 -1.82 -9.69
N ALA A 374 8.02 -1.19 -10.11
CA ALA A 374 7.64 0.14 -9.65
C ALA A 374 7.49 0.19 -8.12
N ARG A 375 6.82 -0.81 -7.53
CA ARG A 375 6.62 -0.92 -6.08
C ARG A 375 7.95 -1.11 -5.33
N CYS A 376 8.81 -2.02 -5.81
CA CYS A 376 10.09 -2.28 -5.16
C CYS A 376 11.00 -1.05 -5.16
N LEU A 377 11.03 -0.29 -6.27
CA LEU A 377 11.77 0.97 -6.36
C LEU A 377 11.26 2.03 -5.36
N GLU A 378 9.94 2.13 -5.17
CA GLU A 378 9.34 3.07 -4.22
C GLU A 378 9.58 2.69 -2.75
N GLN A 379 9.59 1.38 -2.46
CA GLN A 379 9.50 0.89 -1.07
C GLN A 379 10.82 0.48 -0.47
N GLN A 380 11.89 0.28 -1.26
CA GLN A 380 13.16 -0.13 -0.70
C GLN A 380 13.80 0.99 0.12
N SER A 381 13.97 0.73 1.40
CA SER A 381 14.65 1.60 2.37
C SER A 381 16.05 1.07 2.68
N TYR A 382 16.84 1.89 3.36
CA TYR A 382 18.07 1.44 3.99
C TYR A 382 17.78 0.79 5.34
N ASP A 383 18.56 -0.21 5.70
CA ASP A 383 18.58 -0.78 7.06
C ASP A 383 19.36 0.11 8.04
N SER A 384 19.46 -0.33 9.30
CA SER A 384 20.21 0.40 10.34
C SER A 384 21.72 0.51 10.05
N ASN A 385 22.26 -0.27 9.11
CA ASN A 385 23.67 -0.26 8.72
C ASN A 385 23.94 0.60 7.47
N GLY A 386 22.89 1.18 6.88
CA GLY A 386 22.98 1.96 5.65
C GLY A 386 23.07 1.12 4.38
N GLU A 387 22.71 -0.17 4.44
CA GLU A 387 22.58 -1.06 3.28
C GLU A 387 21.09 -1.20 2.89
N PRO A 388 20.76 -1.46 1.61
CA PRO A 388 19.38 -1.72 1.24
C PRO A 388 18.75 -2.86 2.04
N ASP A 389 17.64 -2.57 2.73
CA ASP A 389 16.95 -3.54 3.56
C ASP A 389 16.36 -4.69 2.73
N LYS A 390 16.72 -5.92 3.07
CA LYS A 390 16.27 -7.15 2.41
C LYS A 390 15.07 -7.81 3.09
N SER A 391 14.68 -7.33 4.27
CA SER A 391 13.63 -7.96 5.07
C SER A 391 12.26 -7.90 4.40
N ALA A 392 12.01 -6.89 3.58
CA ALA A 392 10.76 -6.70 2.83
C ALA A 392 10.72 -7.46 1.49
N GLY A 393 11.84 -8.08 1.05
CA GLY A 393 11.93 -8.80 -0.21
C GLY A 393 11.84 -7.91 -1.46
N ASN A 394 12.17 -6.62 -1.34
CA ASN A 394 12.19 -5.67 -2.46
C ASN A 394 13.50 -5.73 -3.24
N ASP A 395 14.53 -6.36 -2.70
CA ASP A 395 15.89 -6.40 -3.23
C ASP A 395 15.99 -7.19 -4.55
N HIS A 396 15.35 -8.34 -4.66
CA HIS A 396 15.49 -9.20 -5.85
C HIS A 396 15.06 -8.52 -7.15
N GLN A 397 13.89 -7.87 -7.16
CA GLN A 397 13.40 -7.17 -8.34
C GLN A 397 14.24 -5.93 -8.65
N ASN A 398 14.72 -5.23 -7.62
CA ASN A 398 15.57 -4.06 -7.78
C ASN A 398 16.99 -4.44 -8.24
N ASP A 399 17.54 -5.55 -7.76
CA ASP A 399 18.83 -6.07 -8.20
C ASP A 399 18.74 -6.50 -9.67
N ALA A 400 17.71 -7.27 -10.05
CA ALA A 400 17.43 -7.59 -11.45
C ALA A 400 17.33 -6.32 -12.33
N SER A 401 16.63 -5.30 -11.84
CA SER A 401 16.48 -4.03 -12.57
C SER A 401 17.81 -3.27 -12.72
N GLY A 402 18.71 -3.39 -11.78
CA GLY A 402 19.97 -2.65 -11.75
C GLY A 402 21.08 -3.21 -12.63
N TYR A 403 21.12 -4.51 -12.91
CA TYR A 403 22.22 -5.12 -13.66
C TYR A 403 22.42 -4.57 -15.09
N PRO A 404 21.38 -4.28 -15.89
CA PRO A 404 21.58 -3.69 -17.21
C PRO A 404 22.00 -2.22 -17.18
N ILE A 405 21.73 -1.50 -16.09
CA ILE A 405 21.93 -0.05 -15.95
C ILE A 405 23.30 0.28 -15.38
N ALA A 406 23.86 -0.58 -14.54
CA ALA A 406 25.17 -0.46 -13.90
C ALA A 406 26.26 -1.07 -14.78
#